data_cfef20aace4f995bef4461c488ff3a46
#
_entry.id   cfef20aace4f995bef4461c488ff3a46
#
_cell.length_a   1.000
_cell.length_b   1.000
_cell.length_c   1.000
_cell.angle_alpha   90.00
_cell.angle_beta   90.00
_cell.angle_gamma   90.00
#
_symmetry.space_group_name_H-M   'P 1'
#
loop_
_entity.id
_entity.type
_entity.pdbx_description
1 polymer ?
#
loop_
_entity_poly.entity_id
_entity_poly.type
_entity_poly.pdbx_seq_one_letter_code
_entity_poly.pdbx_strand_id
1 'polypeptide(L)'
;MTQLLGYSVDLYNRIEEETGLSTGWKMNGGLRLACNKERWQEVLRQTTTAHSFGLQMELLSPKEAKELWPIMDIDDVHGAAFLPTDGQANPTDISQALAKGARNKGANIIEETKVLKVILNEGVITGVETDKGIIECEKVICCCGQWSRQFAETVGVNVPLVSFQHQYLVTEPMEGVESNLPTLRDPDRLIYFKEEVGGLVMGGYEPNPISWAEKSVPEDFHFSLLESDYDHFEEIMTNALGRVPLLETAGIKELINGPESFTPDGNFIIGESPELKNFYVGAGFNAYGIAAGGGAGMALAEWVAHGQPPYDLWPVDIRRFGKPHQDLEWVRKKTYEAYAKHYTMAWPYE
;
A
#
# COMPACT_ATOMS: atom_id res chain seq x y z
N MET A 1 1.18 -14.13 -0.41
CA MET A 1 1.20 -12.79 -1.05
C MET A 1 0.59 -12.84 -2.46
N THR A 2 1.18 -13.50 -3.43
CA THR A 2 0.70 -13.52 -4.84
C THR A 2 -0.78 -13.84 -4.97
N GLN A 3 -1.29 -14.83 -4.24
CA GLN A 3 -2.73 -15.17 -4.24
C GLN A 3 -3.62 -14.06 -3.69
N LEU A 4 -3.17 -13.34 -2.65
CA LEU A 4 -3.93 -12.20 -2.11
C LEU A 4 -4.01 -11.05 -3.13
N LEU A 5 -2.88 -10.72 -3.76
CA LEU A 5 -2.84 -9.67 -4.78
C LEU A 5 -3.67 -10.05 -6.02
N GLY A 6 -3.58 -11.32 -6.46
CA GLY A 6 -4.41 -11.85 -7.55
C GLY A 6 -5.91 -11.72 -7.25
N TYR A 7 -6.33 -12.06 -6.03
CA TYR A 7 -7.73 -11.88 -5.61
C TYR A 7 -8.16 -10.39 -5.65
N SER A 8 -7.26 -9.47 -5.28
CA SER A 8 -7.57 -8.03 -5.39
C SER A 8 -7.84 -7.62 -6.83
N VAL A 9 -7.01 -8.05 -7.78
CA VAL A 9 -7.21 -7.79 -9.21
C VAL A 9 -8.55 -8.36 -9.68
N ASP A 10 -8.84 -9.61 -9.36
CA ASP A 10 -10.11 -10.26 -9.73
C ASP A 10 -11.33 -9.53 -9.14
N LEU A 11 -11.22 -9.07 -7.89
CA LEU A 11 -12.27 -8.29 -7.24
C LEU A 11 -12.49 -6.95 -7.95
N TYR A 12 -11.42 -6.24 -8.26
CA TYR A 12 -11.51 -4.92 -8.89
C TYR A 12 -12.02 -4.98 -10.32
N ASN A 13 -11.75 -6.06 -11.04
CA ASN A 13 -12.31 -6.31 -12.37
C ASN A 13 -13.84 -6.50 -12.38
N ARG A 14 -14.45 -6.93 -11.26
CA ARG A 14 -15.89 -7.26 -11.21
C ARG A 14 -16.71 -6.34 -10.31
N ILE A 15 -16.09 -5.61 -9.37
CA ILE A 15 -16.83 -4.85 -8.36
C ILE A 15 -17.67 -3.71 -8.96
N GLU A 16 -17.26 -3.15 -10.08
CA GLU A 16 -18.04 -2.15 -10.82
C GLU A 16 -19.35 -2.75 -11.34
N GLU A 17 -19.30 -3.93 -11.94
CA GLU A 17 -20.50 -4.65 -12.40
C GLU A 17 -21.41 -5.03 -11.22
N GLU A 18 -20.84 -5.52 -10.10
CA GLU A 18 -21.59 -5.91 -8.90
C GLU A 18 -22.27 -4.73 -8.19
N THR A 19 -21.71 -3.53 -8.29
CA THR A 19 -22.19 -2.37 -7.51
C THR A 19 -22.79 -1.25 -8.34
N GLY A 20 -22.45 -1.18 -9.63
CA GLY A 20 -22.80 -0.07 -10.51
C GLY A 20 -22.06 1.23 -10.16
N LEU A 21 -20.92 1.16 -9.44
CA LEU A 21 -20.06 2.29 -9.16
C LEU A 21 -18.73 2.09 -9.86
N SER A 22 -18.26 3.13 -10.58
CA SER A 22 -16.93 3.13 -11.16
C SER A 22 -15.87 3.08 -10.07
N THR A 23 -14.80 2.35 -10.35
CA THR A 23 -13.66 2.18 -9.45
C THR A 23 -12.43 2.93 -9.95
N GLY A 24 -12.49 3.48 -11.16
CA GLY A 24 -11.32 4.00 -11.85
C GLY A 24 -10.26 2.92 -12.10
N TRP A 25 -10.60 1.62 -11.93
CA TRP A 25 -9.71 0.52 -12.22
C TRP A 25 -9.42 0.43 -13.71
N LYS A 26 -8.13 0.50 -14.05
CA LYS A 26 -7.61 0.31 -15.40
C LYS A 26 -6.55 -0.79 -15.35
N MET A 27 -6.79 -1.90 -16.03
CA MET A 27 -5.79 -2.95 -16.20
C MET A 27 -4.90 -2.61 -17.41
N ASN A 28 -4.09 -1.56 -17.26
CA ASN A 28 -3.20 -1.02 -18.29
C ASN A 28 -1.75 -1.51 -18.14
N GLY A 29 -1.50 -2.44 -17.24
CA GLY A 29 -0.20 -3.03 -17.01
C GLY A 29 0.69 -2.26 -16.03
N GLY A 30 1.76 -2.95 -15.62
CA GLY A 30 2.82 -2.39 -14.78
C GLY A 30 4.19 -2.69 -15.37
N LEU A 31 5.00 -1.64 -15.54
CA LEU A 31 6.36 -1.71 -16.07
C LEU A 31 7.36 -1.49 -14.93
N ARG A 32 8.32 -2.38 -14.78
CA ARG A 32 9.42 -2.26 -13.81
C ARG A 32 10.76 -2.27 -14.54
N LEU A 33 11.53 -1.21 -14.38
CA LEU A 33 12.84 -1.06 -15.00
C LEU A 33 13.96 -1.74 -14.21
N ALA A 34 15.02 -2.10 -14.92
CA ALA A 34 16.31 -2.48 -14.37
C ALA A 34 17.39 -1.62 -15.02
N CYS A 35 18.07 -0.78 -14.23
CA CYS A 35 19.05 0.18 -14.73
C CYS A 35 20.51 -0.25 -14.44
N ASN A 36 20.68 -1.46 -13.91
CA ASN A 36 22.00 -2.08 -13.73
C ASN A 36 21.88 -3.61 -13.88
N LYS A 37 23.04 -4.29 -13.93
CA LYS A 37 23.13 -5.74 -14.17
C LYS A 37 22.53 -6.54 -13.01
N GLU A 38 22.76 -6.09 -11.80
CA GLU A 38 22.30 -6.74 -10.56
C GLU A 38 20.75 -6.68 -10.50
N ARG A 39 20.17 -5.53 -10.74
CA ARG A 39 18.71 -5.36 -10.83
C ARG A 39 18.11 -6.19 -11.97
N TRP A 40 18.79 -6.27 -13.09
CA TRP A 40 18.34 -7.13 -14.19
C TRP A 40 18.29 -8.60 -13.76
N GLN A 41 19.30 -9.09 -13.03
CA GLN A 41 19.25 -10.45 -12.48
C GLN A 41 18.11 -10.65 -11.47
N GLU A 42 17.79 -9.64 -10.66
CA GLU A 42 16.62 -9.67 -9.78
C GLU A 42 15.32 -9.76 -10.60
N VAL A 43 15.17 -8.94 -11.63
CA VAL A 43 13.99 -8.95 -12.53
C VAL A 43 13.81 -10.31 -13.20
N LEU A 44 14.88 -10.94 -13.67
CA LEU A 44 14.83 -12.29 -14.24
C LEU A 44 14.30 -13.34 -13.24
N ARG A 45 14.77 -13.28 -11.98
CA ARG A 45 14.28 -14.16 -10.90
C ARG A 45 12.82 -13.90 -10.58
N GLN A 46 12.42 -12.62 -10.48
CA GLN A 46 11.02 -12.24 -10.23
C GLN A 46 10.10 -12.75 -11.32
N THR A 47 10.49 -12.61 -12.59
CA THR A 47 9.73 -13.11 -13.74
C THR A 47 9.59 -14.62 -13.70
N THR A 48 10.67 -15.35 -13.40
CA THR A 48 10.62 -16.81 -13.25
C THR A 48 9.66 -17.22 -12.12
N THR A 49 9.72 -16.51 -10.99
CA THR A 49 8.81 -16.74 -9.85
C THR A 49 7.36 -16.42 -10.23
N ALA A 50 7.10 -15.30 -10.93
CA ALA A 50 5.78 -14.94 -11.41
C ALA A 50 5.17 -16.04 -12.31
N HIS A 51 5.94 -16.57 -13.24
CA HIS A 51 5.52 -17.69 -14.10
C HIS A 51 5.16 -18.94 -13.30
N SER A 52 5.87 -19.22 -12.20
CA SER A 52 5.55 -20.38 -11.32
C SER A 52 4.19 -20.24 -10.63
N PHE A 53 3.67 -19.01 -10.52
CA PHE A 53 2.33 -18.70 -10.03
C PHE A 53 1.29 -18.49 -11.17
N GLY A 54 1.67 -18.74 -12.41
CA GLY A 54 0.79 -18.59 -13.58
C GLY A 54 0.63 -17.16 -14.10
N LEU A 55 1.40 -16.19 -13.55
CA LEU A 55 1.38 -14.82 -14.03
C LEU A 55 2.21 -14.69 -15.32
N GLN A 56 1.66 -14.02 -16.32
CA GLN A 56 2.32 -13.79 -17.60
C GLN A 56 3.15 -12.49 -17.53
N MET A 57 4.27 -12.53 -16.82
CA MET A 57 5.22 -11.42 -16.77
C MET A 57 6.18 -11.51 -17.96
N GLU A 58 6.26 -10.44 -18.73
CA GLU A 58 7.06 -10.36 -19.95
C GLU A 58 8.40 -9.66 -19.68
N LEU A 59 9.47 -10.18 -20.26
CA LEU A 59 10.78 -9.51 -20.25
C LEU A 59 10.92 -8.68 -21.51
N LEU A 60 11.27 -7.41 -21.36
CA LEU A 60 11.37 -6.45 -22.44
C LEU A 60 12.79 -5.91 -22.56
N SER A 61 13.23 -5.70 -23.80
CA SER A 61 14.40 -4.88 -24.09
C SER A 61 14.11 -3.40 -23.76
N PRO A 62 15.15 -2.55 -23.62
CA PRO A 62 14.93 -1.11 -23.41
C PRO A 62 14.06 -0.46 -24.48
N LYS A 63 14.20 -0.88 -25.75
CA LYS A 63 13.39 -0.34 -26.85
C LYS A 63 11.92 -0.73 -26.75
N GLU A 64 11.62 -1.99 -26.46
CA GLU A 64 10.23 -2.45 -26.25
C GLU A 64 9.61 -1.77 -25.04
N ALA A 65 10.37 -1.56 -23.96
CA ALA A 65 9.91 -0.78 -22.81
C ALA A 65 9.61 0.69 -23.19
N LYS A 66 10.44 1.30 -24.03
CA LYS A 66 10.22 2.65 -24.59
C LYS A 66 8.97 2.74 -25.46
N GLU A 67 8.63 1.69 -26.21
CA GLU A 67 7.40 1.65 -27.01
C GLU A 67 6.15 1.67 -26.10
N LEU A 68 6.20 1.03 -24.92
CA LEU A 68 5.13 1.09 -23.93
C LEU A 68 5.09 2.41 -23.15
N TRP A 69 6.24 3.07 -22.99
CA TRP A 69 6.39 4.31 -22.22
C TRP A 69 7.22 5.37 -23.00
N PRO A 70 6.65 6.01 -24.04
CA PRO A 70 7.40 6.78 -25.03
C PRO A 70 8.16 7.99 -24.48
N ILE A 71 7.69 8.58 -23.38
CA ILE A 71 8.26 9.81 -22.82
C ILE A 71 9.43 9.57 -21.84
N MET A 72 9.77 8.31 -21.50
CA MET A 72 10.91 8.04 -20.62
C MET A 72 12.24 8.05 -21.35
N ASP A 73 13.29 8.44 -20.68
CA ASP A 73 14.67 8.19 -21.09
C ASP A 73 15.06 6.74 -20.80
N ILE A 74 15.87 6.13 -21.67
CA ILE A 74 16.28 4.71 -21.58
C ILE A 74 17.80 4.48 -21.65
N ASP A 75 18.60 5.52 -21.60
CA ASP A 75 20.05 5.41 -21.84
C ASP A 75 20.77 4.50 -20.82
N ASP A 76 20.27 4.44 -19.59
CA ASP A 76 20.77 3.58 -18.50
C ASP A 76 19.99 2.27 -18.31
N VAL A 77 18.93 2.03 -19.11
CA VAL A 77 18.07 0.86 -18.92
C VAL A 77 18.70 -0.39 -19.52
N HIS A 78 18.87 -1.43 -18.70
CA HIS A 78 19.33 -2.76 -19.12
C HIS A 78 18.21 -3.65 -19.64
N GLY A 79 17.00 -3.44 -19.16
CA GLY A 79 15.79 -4.17 -19.53
C GLY A 79 14.65 -3.83 -18.58
N ALA A 80 13.48 -4.43 -18.84
CA ALA A 80 12.30 -4.23 -18.02
C ALA A 80 11.49 -5.52 -17.89
N ALA A 81 10.64 -5.58 -16.85
CA ALA A 81 9.55 -6.53 -16.78
C ALA A 81 8.22 -5.83 -16.93
N PHE A 82 7.31 -6.41 -17.68
CA PHE A 82 5.95 -5.95 -17.88
C PHE A 82 4.96 -6.98 -17.39
N LEU A 83 4.03 -6.57 -16.55
CA LEU A 83 2.91 -7.40 -16.08
C LEU A 83 1.60 -6.85 -16.67
N PRO A 84 1.03 -7.48 -17.72
CA PRO A 84 -0.17 -6.97 -18.38
C PRO A 84 -1.41 -6.89 -17.48
N THR A 85 -1.47 -7.74 -16.44
CA THR A 85 -2.59 -7.81 -15.50
C THR A 85 -2.46 -6.87 -14.30
N ASP A 86 -1.39 -6.07 -14.24
CA ASP A 86 -1.28 -4.96 -13.28
C ASP A 86 -2.09 -3.74 -13.76
N GLY A 87 -2.20 -2.73 -12.93
CA GLY A 87 -2.97 -1.54 -13.30
C GLY A 87 -3.01 -0.48 -12.22
N GLN A 88 -3.96 0.42 -12.36
CA GLN A 88 -4.20 1.51 -11.42
C GLN A 88 -5.68 1.65 -11.09
N ALA A 89 -5.99 2.22 -9.94
CA ALA A 89 -7.36 2.50 -9.50
C ALA A 89 -7.45 3.90 -8.89
N ASN A 90 -8.67 4.44 -8.82
CA ASN A 90 -8.93 5.60 -7.98
C ASN A 90 -9.19 5.12 -6.53
N PRO A 91 -8.41 5.59 -5.53
CA PRO A 91 -8.52 5.12 -4.15
C PRO A 91 -9.90 5.39 -3.52
N THR A 92 -10.49 6.55 -3.81
CA THR A 92 -11.79 6.95 -3.30
C THR A 92 -12.89 6.10 -3.91
N ASP A 93 -12.89 5.98 -5.23
CA ASP A 93 -13.93 5.27 -5.97
C ASP A 93 -13.95 3.79 -5.62
N ILE A 94 -12.77 3.16 -5.54
CA ILE A 94 -12.69 1.73 -5.16
C ILE A 94 -13.18 1.50 -3.73
N SER A 95 -12.88 2.41 -2.79
CA SER A 95 -13.36 2.33 -1.41
C SER A 95 -14.89 2.48 -1.35
N GLN A 96 -15.47 3.40 -2.13
CA GLN A 96 -16.92 3.59 -2.21
C GLN A 96 -17.62 2.38 -2.86
N ALA A 97 -17.04 1.81 -3.91
CA ALA A 97 -17.57 0.61 -4.55
C ALA A 97 -17.55 -0.60 -3.59
N LEU A 98 -16.46 -0.81 -2.86
CA LEU A 98 -16.36 -1.86 -1.83
C LEU A 98 -17.40 -1.66 -0.71
N ALA A 99 -17.55 -0.42 -0.22
CA ALA A 99 -18.54 -0.09 0.80
C ALA A 99 -19.97 -0.35 0.32
N LYS A 100 -20.30 0.04 -0.93
CA LYS A 100 -21.59 -0.25 -1.53
C LYS A 100 -21.82 -1.76 -1.68
N GLY A 101 -20.81 -2.49 -2.14
CA GLY A 101 -20.87 -3.95 -2.23
C GLY A 101 -21.15 -4.61 -0.88
N ALA A 102 -20.50 -4.14 0.18
CA ALA A 102 -20.76 -4.62 1.54
C ALA A 102 -22.19 -4.31 2.01
N ARG A 103 -22.68 -3.08 1.81
CA ARG A 103 -24.07 -2.69 2.11
C ARG A 103 -25.09 -3.55 1.36
N ASN A 104 -24.86 -3.82 0.08
CA ASN A 104 -25.74 -4.68 -0.73
C ASN A 104 -25.83 -6.12 -0.18
N LYS A 105 -24.80 -6.57 0.56
CA LYS A 105 -24.74 -7.87 1.22
C LYS A 105 -25.20 -7.84 2.69
N GLY A 106 -25.74 -6.71 3.16
CA GLY A 106 -26.32 -6.56 4.49
C GLY A 106 -25.37 -6.02 5.56
N ALA A 107 -24.16 -5.58 5.21
CA ALA A 107 -23.29 -4.93 6.18
C ALA A 107 -23.80 -3.53 6.53
N ASN A 108 -23.80 -3.20 7.83
CA ASN A 108 -24.08 -1.86 8.32
C ASN A 108 -22.77 -1.05 8.38
N ILE A 109 -22.73 0.03 7.62
CA ILE A 109 -21.61 0.99 7.66
C ILE A 109 -22.12 2.24 8.36
N ILE A 110 -21.58 2.52 9.53
CA ILE A 110 -21.95 3.64 10.39
C ILE A 110 -20.83 4.67 10.33
N GLU A 111 -21.07 5.73 9.60
CA GLU A 111 -20.13 6.84 9.41
C GLU A 111 -20.19 7.83 10.58
N GLU A 112 -19.18 8.72 10.70
CA GLU A 112 -19.09 9.74 11.75
C GLU A 112 -19.28 9.17 13.16
N THR A 113 -18.75 7.97 13.40
CA THR A 113 -18.90 7.28 14.69
C THR A 113 -17.54 6.78 15.14
N LYS A 114 -16.98 7.46 16.16
CA LYS A 114 -15.67 7.13 16.72
C LYS A 114 -15.80 5.94 17.67
N VAL A 115 -15.08 4.87 17.43
CA VAL A 115 -14.90 3.78 18.37
C VAL A 115 -13.88 4.21 19.43
N LEU A 116 -14.29 4.24 20.69
CA LEU A 116 -13.48 4.74 21.79
C LEU A 116 -12.67 3.63 22.44
N LYS A 117 -13.28 2.47 22.65
CA LYS A 117 -12.61 1.28 23.23
C LYS A 117 -13.38 0.00 22.95
N VAL A 118 -12.70 -1.13 23.11
CA VAL A 118 -13.30 -2.46 23.15
C VAL A 118 -13.78 -2.77 24.57
N ILE A 119 -14.97 -3.34 24.69
CA ILE A 119 -15.55 -3.74 25.98
C ILE A 119 -15.23 -5.21 26.22
N LEU A 120 -14.56 -5.48 27.35
CA LEU A 120 -14.20 -6.82 27.77
C LEU A 120 -14.97 -7.20 29.06
N ASN A 121 -15.46 -8.43 29.09
CA ASN A 121 -15.98 -9.07 30.29
C ASN A 121 -15.14 -10.33 30.55
N GLU A 122 -14.42 -10.37 31.70
CA GLU A 122 -13.52 -11.48 32.07
C GLU A 122 -12.50 -11.82 30.95
N GLY A 123 -12.01 -10.81 30.21
CA GLY A 123 -11.05 -11.00 29.11
C GLY A 123 -11.67 -11.42 27.78
N VAL A 124 -13.00 -11.51 27.68
CA VAL A 124 -13.72 -11.84 26.47
C VAL A 124 -14.36 -10.57 25.87
N ILE A 125 -14.25 -10.40 24.55
CA ILE A 125 -14.88 -9.28 23.83
C ILE A 125 -16.41 -9.45 23.92
N THR A 126 -17.10 -8.38 24.36
CA THR A 126 -18.56 -8.31 24.44
C THR A 126 -19.14 -7.13 23.64
N GLY A 127 -18.30 -6.22 23.17
CA GLY A 127 -18.75 -5.09 22.38
C GLY A 127 -17.67 -4.05 22.17
N VAL A 128 -18.09 -2.93 21.59
CA VAL A 128 -17.29 -1.69 21.48
C VAL A 128 -18.10 -0.52 22.00
N GLU A 129 -17.45 0.40 22.68
CA GLU A 129 -18.01 1.70 23.04
C GLU A 129 -17.68 2.71 21.94
N THR A 130 -18.69 3.45 21.52
CA THR A 130 -18.55 4.53 20.56
C THR A 130 -19.01 5.86 21.19
N ASP A 131 -18.72 6.96 20.54
CA ASP A 131 -19.22 8.30 20.91
C ASP A 131 -20.75 8.43 20.79
N LYS A 132 -21.44 7.41 20.20
CA LYS A 132 -22.90 7.37 20.01
C LYS A 132 -23.59 6.24 20.79
N GLY A 133 -22.84 5.46 21.56
CA GLY A 133 -23.36 4.34 22.35
C GLY A 133 -22.56 3.05 22.19
N ILE A 134 -23.11 1.96 22.70
CA ILE A 134 -22.47 0.65 22.71
C ILE A 134 -22.98 -0.19 21.54
N ILE A 135 -22.07 -0.90 20.89
CA ILE A 135 -22.38 -1.92 19.90
C ILE A 135 -21.91 -3.27 20.47
N GLU A 136 -22.84 -4.17 20.71
CA GLU A 136 -22.52 -5.53 21.15
C GLU A 136 -21.95 -6.35 20.00
N CYS A 137 -20.83 -7.05 20.25
CA CYS A 137 -20.19 -7.93 19.29
C CYS A 137 -19.30 -8.96 20.00
N GLU A 138 -19.05 -10.08 19.34
CA GLU A 138 -18.18 -11.15 19.81
C GLU A 138 -16.75 -11.08 19.24
N LYS A 139 -16.59 -10.33 18.14
CA LYS A 139 -15.32 -10.22 17.40
C LYS A 139 -15.11 -8.77 16.96
N VAL A 140 -13.88 -8.32 17.00
CA VAL A 140 -13.46 -6.99 16.53
C VAL A 140 -12.37 -7.16 15.49
N ILE A 141 -12.50 -6.45 14.37
CA ILE A 141 -11.48 -6.39 13.33
C ILE A 141 -10.99 -4.94 13.25
N CYS A 142 -9.76 -4.70 13.72
CA CYS A 142 -9.12 -3.40 13.73
C CYS A 142 -8.49 -3.12 12.35
N CYS A 143 -9.18 -2.32 11.52
CA CYS A 143 -8.69 -1.84 10.23
C CYS A 143 -8.52 -0.32 10.24
N CYS A 144 -7.95 0.22 11.32
CA CYS A 144 -7.89 1.65 11.62
C CYS A 144 -6.67 2.37 10.99
N GLY A 145 -5.98 1.76 9.99
CA GLY A 145 -4.83 2.36 9.34
C GLY A 145 -3.75 2.77 10.35
N GLN A 146 -3.27 3.99 10.27
CA GLN A 146 -2.25 4.53 11.17
C GLN A 146 -2.67 4.62 12.64
N TRP A 147 -3.97 4.65 12.96
CA TRP A 147 -4.50 4.63 14.32
C TRP A 147 -4.55 3.23 14.94
N SER A 148 -4.24 2.18 14.17
CA SER A 148 -4.39 0.78 14.64
C SER A 148 -3.53 0.48 15.85
N ARG A 149 -2.28 1.01 15.91
CA ARG A 149 -1.40 0.81 17.06
C ARG A 149 -2.02 1.36 18.34
N GLN A 150 -2.35 2.66 18.37
CA GLN A 150 -2.89 3.31 19.57
C GLN A 150 -4.25 2.75 20.00
N PHE A 151 -5.08 2.31 19.04
CA PHE A 151 -6.36 1.66 19.37
C PHE A 151 -6.14 0.27 19.97
N ALA A 152 -5.28 -0.55 19.39
CA ALA A 152 -4.98 -1.89 19.87
C ALA A 152 -4.28 -1.90 21.25
N GLU A 153 -3.43 -0.89 21.53
CA GLU A 153 -2.80 -0.69 22.84
C GLU A 153 -3.82 -0.57 23.98
N THR A 154 -5.03 -0.03 23.72
CA THR A 154 -6.09 0.09 24.74
C THR A 154 -6.58 -1.24 25.29
N VAL A 155 -6.33 -2.33 24.57
CA VAL A 155 -6.68 -3.69 24.98
C VAL A 155 -5.45 -4.62 25.08
N GLY A 156 -4.26 -4.03 25.17
CA GLY A 156 -3.01 -4.75 25.38
C GLY A 156 -2.50 -5.51 24.13
N VAL A 157 -3.04 -5.23 22.95
CA VAL A 157 -2.60 -5.83 21.70
C VAL A 157 -1.48 -5.01 21.07
N ASN A 158 -0.41 -5.69 20.66
CA ASN A 158 0.74 -5.04 20.03
C ASN A 158 0.61 -5.04 18.51
N VAL A 159 0.51 -3.83 17.92
CA VAL A 159 0.52 -3.61 16.47
C VAL A 159 1.71 -2.73 16.12
N PRO A 160 2.89 -3.30 15.82
CA PRO A 160 4.11 -2.52 15.61
C PRO A 160 4.08 -1.82 14.24
N LEU A 161 3.66 -0.58 14.23
CA LEU A 161 3.70 0.29 13.06
C LEU A 161 4.08 1.73 13.44
N VAL A 162 4.67 2.44 12.48
CA VAL A 162 5.03 3.86 12.59
C VAL A 162 4.60 4.56 11.30
N SER A 163 4.11 5.79 11.42
CA SER A 163 3.78 6.60 10.26
C SER A 163 4.96 7.45 9.83
N PHE A 164 5.18 7.54 8.52
CA PHE A 164 6.13 8.43 7.87
C PHE A 164 5.40 9.37 6.94
N GLN A 165 5.99 10.54 6.71
CA GLN A 165 5.57 11.40 5.62
C GLN A 165 5.86 10.67 4.30
N HIS A 166 4.92 10.73 3.38
CA HIS A 166 5.10 10.18 2.05
C HIS A 166 4.52 11.12 1.02
N GLN A 167 5.36 11.59 0.11
CA GLN A 167 5.00 12.62 -0.82
C GLN A 167 4.92 12.12 -2.25
N TYR A 168 3.98 12.66 -3.00
CA TYR A 168 3.91 12.51 -4.44
C TYR A 168 3.45 13.80 -5.10
N LEU A 169 3.93 14.02 -6.32
CA LEU A 169 3.62 15.20 -7.11
C LEU A 169 2.63 14.83 -8.22
N VAL A 170 1.68 15.72 -8.48
CA VAL A 170 0.75 15.65 -9.60
C VAL A 170 1.09 16.78 -10.56
N THR A 171 1.30 16.47 -11.85
CA THR A 171 1.53 17.47 -12.89
C THR A 171 0.23 17.96 -13.50
N GLU A 172 0.28 19.12 -14.13
CA GLU A 172 -0.71 19.50 -15.15
C GLU A 172 -0.62 18.51 -16.35
N PRO A 173 -1.65 18.47 -17.23
CA PRO A 173 -1.58 17.65 -18.44
C PRO A 173 -0.34 17.94 -19.28
N MET A 174 0.30 16.89 -19.79
CA MET A 174 1.57 16.95 -20.52
C MET A 174 1.42 16.33 -21.90
N GLU A 175 2.08 16.93 -22.90
CA GLU A 175 2.13 16.34 -24.24
C GLU A 175 2.85 15.00 -24.21
N GLY A 176 2.29 13.98 -24.88
CA GLY A 176 2.82 12.62 -24.93
C GLY A 176 2.39 11.71 -23.77
N VAL A 177 1.63 12.21 -22.78
CA VAL A 177 1.01 11.39 -21.75
C VAL A 177 -0.33 10.85 -22.24
N GLU A 178 -0.37 9.59 -22.57
CA GLU A 178 -1.58 8.90 -23.01
C GLU A 178 -2.30 8.25 -21.82
N SER A 179 -3.63 8.21 -21.88
CA SER A 179 -4.50 7.72 -20.80
C SER A 179 -4.35 6.22 -20.47
N ASN A 180 -3.66 5.47 -21.32
CA ASN A 180 -3.43 4.04 -21.18
C ASN A 180 -1.98 3.68 -20.82
N LEU A 181 -1.12 4.69 -20.50
CA LEU A 181 0.24 4.40 -20.05
C LEU A 181 0.22 3.40 -18.87
N PRO A 182 1.03 2.34 -18.92
CA PRO A 182 1.22 1.47 -17.76
C PRO A 182 1.75 2.24 -16.56
N THR A 183 1.52 1.73 -15.36
CA THR A 183 2.28 2.22 -14.20
C THR A 183 3.76 1.92 -14.42
N LEU A 184 4.63 2.86 -14.05
CA LEU A 184 6.08 2.69 -14.19
C LEU A 184 6.75 2.71 -12.84
N ARG A 185 7.64 1.75 -12.58
CA ARG A 185 8.52 1.72 -11.41
C ARG A 185 9.97 1.67 -11.85
N ASP A 186 10.76 2.61 -11.34
CA ASP A 186 12.20 2.65 -11.48
C ASP A 186 12.87 2.56 -10.10
N PRO A 187 13.08 1.34 -9.60
CA PRO A 187 13.61 1.13 -8.26
C PRO A 187 15.07 1.57 -8.11
N ASP A 188 15.84 1.66 -9.18
CA ASP A 188 17.23 2.10 -9.12
C ASP A 188 17.36 3.63 -8.99
N ARG A 189 16.30 4.36 -9.39
CA ARG A 189 16.14 5.80 -9.17
C ARG A 189 15.17 6.12 -8.02
N LEU A 190 14.66 5.12 -7.31
CA LEU A 190 13.75 5.23 -6.17
C LEU A 190 12.39 5.88 -6.50
N ILE A 191 11.91 5.81 -7.74
CA ILE A 191 10.74 6.54 -8.22
C ILE A 191 9.69 5.63 -8.86
N TYR A 192 8.47 6.15 -8.92
CA TYR A 192 7.36 5.55 -9.66
C TYR A 192 6.52 6.62 -10.35
N PHE A 193 5.77 6.19 -11.37
CA PHE A 193 4.84 7.04 -12.12
C PHE A 193 3.53 6.30 -12.40
N LYS A 194 2.45 7.06 -12.50
CA LYS A 194 1.20 6.66 -13.13
C LYS A 194 0.58 7.82 -13.89
N GLU A 195 -0.18 7.52 -14.91
CA GLU A 195 -1.00 8.52 -15.60
C GLU A 195 -2.14 9.01 -14.70
N GLU A 196 -2.44 10.30 -14.73
CA GLU A 196 -3.57 10.93 -14.05
C GLU A 196 -4.12 12.08 -14.90
N VAL A 197 -5.25 11.84 -15.56
CA VAL A 197 -5.99 12.87 -16.35
C VAL A 197 -5.10 13.62 -17.33
N GLY A 198 -4.27 12.87 -18.09
CA GLY A 198 -3.34 13.43 -19.08
C GLY A 198 -2.05 14.02 -18.52
N GLY A 199 -1.87 14.03 -17.22
CA GLY A 199 -0.63 14.32 -16.52
C GLY A 199 -0.03 13.08 -15.86
N LEU A 200 0.97 13.29 -15.02
CA LEU A 200 1.62 12.24 -14.26
C LEU A 200 1.45 12.47 -12.75
N VAL A 201 1.17 11.39 -12.03
CA VAL A 201 1.51 11.28 -10.61
C VAL A 201 2.88 10.65 -10.54
N MET A 202 3.78 11.28 -9.79
CA MET A 202 5.11 10.73 -9.52
C MET A 202 5.45 10.82 -8.04
N GLY A 203 6.10 9.81 -7.53
CA GLY A 203 6.57 9.73 -6.16
C GLY A 203 7.76 8.79 -6.06
N GLY A 204 8.18 8.52 -4.83
CA GLY A 204 9.35 7.66 -4.61
C GLY A 204 9.51 7.28 -3.15
N TYR A 205 10.62 6.63 -2.85
CA TYR A 205 11.01 6.22 -1.50
C TYR A 205 12.42 6.72 -1.24
N GLU A 206 12.50 7.86 -0.57
CA GLU A 206 13.76 8.48 -0.19
C GLU A 206 14.48 7.69 0.90
N PRO A 207 15.82 7.70 0.94
CA PRO A 207 16.60 6.95 1.92
C PRO A 207 16.61 7.57 3.33
N ASN A 208 16.08 8.78 3.47
CA ASN A 208 16.01 9.57 4.70
C ASN A 208 14.58 9.97 5.08
N PRO A 209 13.66 9.00 5.27
CA PRO A 209 12.24 9.30 5.53
C PRO A 209 12.04 10.10 6.81
N ILE A 210 11.01 10.94 6.82
CA ILE A 210 10.62 11.73 7.99
C ILE A 210 9.49 11.02 8.74
N SER A 211 9.74 10.61 9.97
CA SER A 211 8.70 10.02 10.82
C SER A 211 7.67 11.06 11.23
N TRP A 212 6.40 10.63 11.35
CA TRP A 212 5.30 11.48 11.78
C TRP A 212 4.49 10.79 12.88
N ALA A 213 3.99 11.58 13.83
CA ALA A 213 3.16 11.10 14.94
C ALA A 213 3.76 9.89 15.69
N GLU A 214 5.06 9.96 15.99
CA GLU A 214 5.86 8.86 16.53
C GLU A 214 5.28 8.20 17.78
N LYS A 215 4.63 8.96 18.66
CA LYS A 215 4.01 8.44 19.89
C LYS A 215 2.56 8.04 19.66
N SER A 216 1.79 8.95 19.07
CA SER A 216 0.38 8.73 18.75
C SER A 216 -0.06 9.72 17.68
N VAL A 217 -0.99 9.30 16.83
CA VAL A 217 -1.66 10.20 15.88
C VAL A 217 -2.47 11.22 16.68
N PRO A 218 -2.38 12.55 16.38
CA PRO A 218 -3.18 13.56 17.05
C PRO A 218 -4.69 13.26 16.93
N GLU A 219 -5.45 13.56 17.99
CA GLU A 219 -6.89 13.25 18.02
C GLU A 219 -7.72 14.03 17.00
N ASP A 220 -7.27 15.21 16.63
CA ASP A 220 -7.89 16.12 15.67
C ASP A 220 -7.42 15.88 14.21
N PHE A 221 -6.46 14.99 14.01
CA PHE A 221 -5.98 14.66 12.66
C PHE A 221 -6.93 13.67 11.96
N HIS A 222 -7.82 14.21 11.14
CA HIS A 222 -8.71 13.42 10.28
C HIS A 222 -9.04 14.22 9.01
N PHE A 223 -9.14 13.54 7.87
CA PHE A 223 -9.34 14.15 6.56
C PHE A 223 -8.36 15.29 6.25
N SER A 224 -7.13 15.12 6.70
CA SER A 224 -6.08 16.14 6.61
C SER A 224 -4.85 15.59 5.91
N LEU A 225 -4.12 16.46 5.28
CA LEU A 225 -2.79 16.22 4.73
C LEU A 225 -1.77 16.98 5.58
N LEU A 226 -0.51 16.61 5.43
CA LEU A 226 0.62 17.34 5.99
C LEU A 226 1.01 18.49 5.06
N GLU A 227 1.79 19.43 5.54
CA GLU A 227 2.36 20.46 4.70
C GLU A 227 3.31 19.85 3.68
N SER A 228 3.25 20.35 2.43
CA SER A 228 4.14 19.92 1.36
C SER A 228 5.56 20.36 1.64
N ASP A 229 6.52 19.46 1.54
CA ASP A 229 7.94 19.72 1.76
C ASP A 229 8.70 19.56 0.43
N TYR A 230 8.85 20.67 -0.28
CA TYR A 230 9.52 20.70 -1.58
C TYR A 230 11.02 20.43 -1.47
N ASP A 231 11.65 20.87 -0.37
CA ASP A 231 13.08 20.65 -0.16
C ASP A 231 13.37 19.15 0.05
N HIS A 232 12.52 18.49 0.82
CA HIS A 232 12.62 17.04 1.03
C HIS A 232 12.29 16.23 -0.23
N PHE A 233 11.40 16.75 -1.09
CA PHE A 233 11.00 16.11 -2.36
C PHE A 233 12.03 16.30 -3.49
N GLU A 234 13.04 17.18 -3.33
CA GLU A 234 14.01 17.53 -4.38
C GLU A 234 14.77 16.32 -4.92
N GLU A 235 15.15 15.37 -4.07
CA GLU A 235 15.85 14.14 -4.49
C GLU A 235 14.98 13.30 -5.42
N ILE A 236 13.71 13.09 -5.07
CA ILE A 236 12.75 12.36 -5.90
C ILE A 236 12.53 13.09 -7.22
N MET A 237 12.36 14.42 -7.19
CA MET A 237 12.19 15.24 -8.39
C MET A 237 13.40 15.15 -9.32
N THR A 238 14.61 15.24 -8.79
CA THR A 238 15.84 15.11 -9.56
C THR A 238 15.93 13.75 -10.25
N ASN A 239 15.63 12.68 -9.54
CA ASN A 239 15.59 11.33 -10.08
C ASN A 239 14.52 11.18 -11.17
N ALA A 240 13.35 11.79 -10.97
CA ALA A 240 12.26 11.77 -11.93
C ALA A 240 12.58 12.53 -13.22
N LEU A 241 13.20 13.70 -13.12
CA LEU A 241 13.70 14.46 -14.27
C LEU A 241 14.69 13.66 -15.11
N GLY A 242 15.57 12.91 -14.46
CA GLY A 242 16.49 12.02 -15.17
C GLY A 242 15.81 10.87 -15.91
N ARG A 243 14.62 10.43 -15.49
CA ARG A 243 13.83 9.40 -16.18
C ARG A 243 12.85 9.97 -17.19
N VAL A 244 12.24 11.10 -16.89
CA VAL A 244 11.24 11.79 -17.72
C VAL A 244 11.64 13.24 -17.92
N PRO A 245 12.54 13.56 -18.88
CA PRO A 245 13.05 14.92 -19.08
C PRO A 245 11.96 15.97 -19.38
N LEU A 246 10.81 15.54 -19.92
CA LEU A 246 9.67 16.42 -20.18
C LEU A 246 9.12 17.10 -18.92
N LEU A 247 9.43 16.56 -17.73
CA LEU A 247 9.05 17.18 -16.45
C LEU A 247 9.70 18.55 -16.22
N GLU A 248 10.83 18.87 -16.88
CA GLU A 248 11.45 20.21 -16.79
C GLU A 248 10.50 21.35 -17.17
N THR A 249 9.58 21.10 -18.09
CA THR A 249 8.63 22.11 -18.59
C THR A 249 7.18 21.85 -18.15
N ALA A 250 6.97 20.80 -17.37
CA ALA A 250 5.64 20.47 -16.88
C ALA A 250 5.17 21.44 -15.79
N GLY A 251 3.90 21.83 -15.86
CA GLY A 251 3.26 22.55 -14.76
C GLY A 251 3.04 21.60 -13.55
N ILE A 252 3.30 22.09 -12.35
CA ILE A 252 2.98 21.37 -11.12
C ILE A 252 1.55 21.75 -10.71
N LYS A 253 0.67 20.75 -10.62
CA LYS A 253 -0.67 20.93 -10.10
C LYS A 253 -0.67 20.92 -8.57
N GLU A 254 -0.01 19.95 -7.98
CA GLU A 254 0.02 19.80 -6.53
C GLU A 254 1.18 18.89 -6.09
N LEU A 255 1.80 19.20 -4.95
CA LEU A 255 2.64 18.27 -4.17
C LEU A 255 1.84 17.86 -2.94
N ILE A 256 1.49 16.58 -2.86
CA ILE A 256 0.70 16.01 -1.78
C ILE A 256 1.64 15.34 -0.78
N ASN A 257 1.48 15.67 0.50
CA ASN A 257 2.17 15.03 1.62
C ASN A 257 1.16 14.38 2.55
N GLY A 258 1.17 13.06 2.64
CA GLY A 258 0.28 12.31 3.51
C GLY A 258 1.06 11.39 4.45
N PRO A 259 0.55 11.16 5.66
CA PRO A 259 1.17 10.16 6.54
C PRO A 259 0.76 8.76 6.10
N GLU A 260 1.74 7.87 5.99
CA GLU A 260 1.53 6.47 5.65
C GLU A 260 2.16 5.55 6.68
N SER A 261 1.48 4.42 6.98
CA SER A 261 1.92 3.50 8.03
C SER A 261 2.78 2.37 7.50
N PHE A 262 3.94 2.21 8.14
CA PHE A 262 4.94 1.17 7.84
C PHE A 262 5.19 0.27 9.05
N THR A 263 5.66 -0.93 8.77
CA THR A 263 6.01 -1.97 9.74
C THR A 263 7.52 -2.22 9.75
N PRO A 264 8.07 -2.83 10.82
CA PRO A 264 9.51 -3.05 10.94
C PRO A 264 10.13 -3.97 9.87
N ASP A 265 9.32 -4.79 9.21
CA ASP A 265 9.75 -5.74 8.19
C ASP A 265 9.22 -5.42 6.79
N GLY A 266 8.53 -4.28 6.61
CA GLY A 266 7.98 -3.87 5.33
C GLY A 266 6.81 -4.70 4.82
N ASN A 267 6.27 -5.64 5.62
CA ASN A 267 5.08 -6.42 5.30
C ASN A 267 3.88 -5.95 6.10
N PHE A 268 2.70 -5.92 5.50
CA PHE A 268 1.48 -5.56 6.22
C PHE A 268 1.13 -6.59 7.32
N ILE A 269 0.19 -6.22 8.17
CA ILE A 269 -0.23 -7.04 9.32
C ILE A 269 -1.67 -7.46 9.11
N ILE A 270 -1.94 -8.78 9.12
CA ILE A 270 -3.29 -9.33 9.20
C ILE A 270 -3.33 -10.49 10.18
N GLY A 271 -4.51 -10.75 10.75
CA GLY A 271 -4.79 -11.95 11.53
C GLY A 271 -5.26 -11.70 12.94
N GLU A 272 -5.51 -12.81 13.66
CA GLU A 272 -5.94 -12.79 15.04
C GLU A 272 -4.78 -12.48 15.97
N SER A 273 -4.97 -11.50 16.87
CA SER A 273 -3.98 -11.14 17.89
C SER A 273 -3.68 -12.32 18.82
N PRO A 274 -2.41 -12.56 19.17
CA PRO A 274 -2.06 -13.57 20.17
C PRO A 274 -2.40 -13.13 21.62
N GLU A 275 -2.58 -11.84 21.87
CA GLU A 275 -2.85 -11.29 23.19
C GLU A 275 -4.33 -11.30 23.55
N LEU A 276 -5.22 -11.15 22.55
CA LEU A 276 -6.67 -11.07 22.78
C LEU A 276 -7.42 -11.89 21.72
N LYS A 277 -8.07 -12.96 22.18
CA LYS A 277 -8.89 -13.81 21.32
C LYS A 277 -10.05 -13.03 20.68
N ASN A 278 -10.36 -13.33 19.43
CA ASN A 278 -11.40 -12.65 18.65
C ASN A 278 -11.10 -11.17 18.32
N PHE A 279 -9.89 -10.70 18.57
CA PHE A 279 -9.41 -9.40 18.10
C PHE A 279 -8.50 -9.62 16.90
N TYR A 280 -8.95 -9.16 15.74
CA TYR A 280 -8.24 -9.29 14.47
C TYR A 280 -7.69 -7.94 14.04
N VAL A 281 -6.62 -7.95 13.27
CA VAL A 281 -5.97 -6.74 12.77
C VAL A 281 -5.82 -6.82 11.25
N GLY A 282 -6.02 -5.67 10.57
CA GLY A 282 -5.67 -5.43 9.18
C GLY A 282 -5.06 -4.04 9.05
N ALA A 283 -3.72 -3.92 9.12
CA ALA A 283 -3.05 -2.62 9.22
C ALA A 283 -1.62 -2.63 8.66
N GLY A 284 -1.00 -1.45 8.59
CA GLY A 284 0.41 -1.29 8.25
C GLY A 284 0.74 -1.77 6.83
N PHE A 285 -0.02 -1.32 5.82
CA PHE A 285 0.08 -1.86 4.46
C PHE A 285 1.31 -1.37 3.67
N ASN A 286 2.16 -0.52 4.22
CA ASN A 286 3.43 -0.12 3.59
C ASN A 286 3.29 0.29 2.12
N ALA A 287 2.32 1.18 1.80
CA ALA A 287 1.94 1.61 0.45
C ALA A 287 1.30 0.54 -0.46
N TYR A 288 1.06 -0.68 0.05
CA TYR A 288 0.38 -1.75 -0.72
C TYR A 288 -1.13 -1.82 -0.47
N GLY A 289 -1.74 -0.82 0.16
CA GLY A 289 -3.14 -0.86 0.60
C GLY A 289 -4.12 -1.17 -0.53
N ILE A 290 -4.01 -0.54 -1.69
CA ILE A 290 -4.87 -0.80 -2.85
C ILE A 290 -4.58 -2.21 -3.39
N ALA A 291 -3.33 -2.54 -3.66
CA ALA A 291 -2.95 -3.82 -4.24
C ALA A 291 -3.35 -5.02 -3.35
N ALA A 292 -3.24 -4.89 -2.03
CA ALA A 292 -3.48 -5.98 -1.09
C ALA A 292 -4.89 -5.97 -0.45
N GLY A 293 -5.59 -4.83 -0.47
CA GLY A 293 -6.82 -4.64 0.31
C GLY A 293 -7.93 -5.65 0.04
N GLY A 294 -8.17 -5.95 -1.23
CA GLY A 294 -9.16 -6.97 -1.63
C GLY A 294 -8.83 -8.35 -1.06
N GLY A 295 -7.60 -8.82 -1.28
CA GLY A 295 -7.16 -10.13 -0.82
C GLY A 295 -7.01 -10.22 0.71
N ALA A 296 -6.50 -9.17 1.35
CA ALA A 296 -6.41 -9.10 2.80
C ALA A 296 -7.79 -9.12 3.46
N GLY A 297 -8.75 -8.37 2.89
CA GLY A 297 -10.14 -8.38 3.35
C GLY A 297 -10.79 -9.76 3.22
N MET A 298 -10.58 -10.43 2.09
CA MET A 298 -11.05 -11.81 1.89
C MET A 298 -10.41 -12.75 2.92
N ALA A 299 -9.10 -12.71 3.09
CA ALA A 299 -8.39 -13.60 4.01
C ALA A 299 -8.84 -13.38 5.48
N LEU A 300 -9.03 -12.13 5.89
CA LEU A 300 -9.57 -11.82 7.22
C LEU A 300 -11.00 -12.32 7.37
N ALA A 301 -11.87 -12.13 6.37
CA ALA A 301 -13.25 -12.62 6.42
C ALA A 301 -13.32 -14.14 6.58
N GLU A 302 -12.53 -14.89 5.81
CA GLU A 302 -12.43 -16.34 5.91
C GLU A 302 -11.89 -16.77 7.29
N TRP A 303 -10.83 -16.09 7.77
CA TRP A 303 -10.27 -16.39 9.09
C TRP A 303 -11.26 -16.15 10.22
N VAL A 304 -11.96 -15.03 10.19
CA VAL A 304 -12.99 -14.68 11.17
C VAL A 304 -14.15 -15.68 11.16
N ALA A 305 -14.58 -16.13 9.96
CA ALA A 305 -15.69 -17.05 9.79
C ALA A 305 -15.33 -18.50 10.19
N HIS A 306 -14.13 -18.95 9.85
CA HIS A 306 -13.74 -20.36 9.97
C HIS A 306 -12.68 -20.63 11.07
N GLY A 307 -12.17 -19.58 11.73
CA GLY A 307 -11.18 -19.71 12.82
C GLY A 307 -9.74 -20.00 12.37
N GLN A 308 -9.49 -20.00 11.06
CA GLN A 308 -8.16 -20.20 10.48
C GLN A 308 -8.01 -19.44 9.16
N PRO A 309 -6.78 -19.02 8.80
CA PRO A 309 -6.54 -18.34 7.53
C PRO A 309 -6.72 -19.29 6.35
N PRO A 310 -7.13 -18.78 5.16
CA PRO A 310 -7.32 -19.61 3.96
C PRO A 310 -6.02 -20.08 3.32
N TYR A 311 -4.90 -19.42 3.65
CA TYR A 311 -3.56 -19.70 3.12
C TYR A 311 -2.52 -19.69 4.22
N ASP A 312 -1.29 -20.11 3.93
CA ASP A 312 -0.14 -19.78 4.76
C ASP A 312 0.15 -18.28 4.64
N LEU A 313 -0.18 -17.55 5.70
CA LEU A 313 -0.05 -16.10 5.80
C LEU A 313 1.09 -15.66 6.73
N TRP A 314 1.99 -16.58 7.12
CA TRP A 314 3.05 -16.28 8.08
C TRP A 314 3.82 -14.99 7.81
N PRO A 315 4.19 -14.64 6.57
CA PRO A 315 4.92 -13.39 6.31
C PRO A 315 4.14 -12.10 6.64
N VAL A 316 2.81 -12.19 6.77
CA VAL A 316 1.92 -11.06 7.09
C VAL A 316 1.08 -11.27 8.35
N ASP A 317 1.22 -12.44 9.00
CA ASP A 317 0.50 -12.77 10.22
C ASP A 317 1.00 -11.91 11.39
N ILE A 318 0.08 -11.30 12.16
CA ILE A 318 0.44 -10.51 13.36
C ILE A 318 1.28 -11.30 14.35
N ARG A 319 1.13 -12.63 14.43
CA ARG A 319 1.85 -13.52 15.34
C ARG A 319 3.35 -13.65 15.05
N ARG A 320 3.84 -13.13 13.90
CA ARG A 320 5.27 -13.03 13.62
C ARG A 320 6.00 -12.03 14.51
N PHE A 321 5.26 -11.14 15.16
CA PHE A 321 5.80 -10.16 16.07
C PHE A 321 5.77 -10.66 17.52
N GLY A 322 6.86 -10.45 18.25
CA GLY A 322 7.04 -10.88 19.63
C GLY A 322 7.45 -9.71 20.54
N LYS A 323 7.93 -10.03 21.74
CA LYS A 323 8.29 -9.03 22.76
C LYS A 323 9.21 -7.88 22.30
N PRO A 324 10.26 -8.09 21.48
CA PRO A 324 11.10 -6.99 21.02
C PRO A 324 10.33 -5.92 20.24
N HIS A 325 9.24 -6.29 19.58
CA HIS A 325 8.39 -5.42 18.80
C HIS A 325 7.41 -4.58 19.65
N GLN A 326 7.47 -4.69 20.99
CA GLN A 326 6.76 -3.80 21.93
C GLN A 326 7.62 -2.57 22.30
N ASP A 327 8.92 -2.62 22.03
CA ASP A 327 9.81 -1.47 22.19
C ASP A 327 9.64 -0.49 21.03
N LEU A 328 8.97 0.62 21.29
CA LEU A 328 8.66 1.62 20.26
C LEU A 328 9.93 2.23 19.63
N GLU A 329 11.02 2.38 20.41
CA GLU A 329 12.29 2.90 19.85
C GLU A 329 12.89 1.93 18.85
N TRP A 330 12.87 0.64 19.18
CA TRP A 330 13.31 -0.41 18.26
C TRP A 330 12.42 -0.47 17.02
N VAL A 331 11.10 -0.44 17.19
CA VAL A 331 10.11 -0.44 16.09
C VAL A 331 10.39 0.72 15.15
N ARG A 332 10.57 1.93 15.67
CA ARG A 332 10.86 3.13 14.87
C ARG A 332 12.13 3.00 14.05
N LYS A 333 13.24 2.55 14.66
CA LYS A 333 14.51 2.35 13.97
C LYS A 333 14.39 1.32 12.84
N LYS A 334 13.70 0.20 13.11
CA LYS A 334 13.53 -0.85 12.10
C LYS A 334 12.54 -0.45 11.01
N THR A 335 11.49 0.26 11.34
CA THR A 335 10.55 0.78 10.35
C THR A 335 11.18 1.85 9.46
N TYR A 336 12.03 2.73 10.05
CA TYR A 336 12.83 3.68 9.27
C TYR A 336 13.73 2.96 8.25
N GLU A 337 14.44 1.92 8.68
CA GLU A 337 15.28 1.10 7.81
C GLU A 337 14.45 0.40 6.72
N ALA A 338 13.29 -0.15 7.06
CA ALA A 338 12.41 -0.83 6.12
C ALA A 338 11.88 0.13 5.03
N TYR A 339 11.50 1.36 5.39
CA TYR A 339 11.12 2.40 4.44
C TYR A 339 12.29 2.79 3.54
N ALA A 340 13.41 3.18 4.14
CA ALA A 340 14.60 3.64 3.41
C ALA A 340 15.15 2.60 2.42
N LYS A 341 14.92 1.33 2.71
CA LYS A 341 15.34 0.20 1.86
C LYS A 341 14.23 -0.36 0.96
N HIS A 342 13.10 0.33 0.82
CA HIS A 342 11.94 -0.20 0.09
C HIS A 342 12.27 -0.68 -1.33
N TYR A 343 13.14 0.01 -2.06
CA TYR A 343 13.61 -0.36 -3.39
C TYR A 343 15.01 -1.00 -3.41
N THR A 344 15.65 -1.15 -2.27
CA THR A 344 16.98 -1.77 -2.20
C THR A 344 16.91 -3.25 -2.52
N MET A 345 17.89 -3.73 -3.26
CA MET A 345 18.05 -5.18 -3.47
C MET A 345 18.70 -5.80 -2.24
N ALA A 346 18.02 -6.75 -1.63
CA ALA A 346 18.56 -7.47 -0.49
C ALA A 346 19.76 -8.34 -0.92
N TRP A 347 19.60 -9.12 -1.99
CA TRP A 347 20.65 -10.00 -2.48
C TRP A 347 21.41 -9.37 -3.67
N PRO A 348 22.74 -9.48 -3.75
CA PRO A 348 23.67 -10.27 -2.90
C PRO A 348 24.23 -9.50 -1.68
N TYR A 349 23.67 -8.39 -1.33
CA TYR A 349 24.24 -7.42 -0.38
C TYR A 349 23.76 -7.59 1.08
N GLU A 350 22.78 -8.45 1.32
CA GLU A 350 22.25 -8.78 2.65
C GLU A 350 22.23 -10.29 2.92
#